data_bb6472e920b2ec12e0a38fa239f01d14
#
_entry.id   bb6472e920b2ec12e0a38fa239f01d14
#
_cell.length_a   1.000
_cell.length_b   1.000
_cell.length_c   1.000
_cell.angle_alpha   90.00
_cell.angle_beta   90.00
_cell.angle_gamma   90.00
#
_symmetry.space_group_name_H-M   'P 1'
#
loop_
_entity.id
_entity.type
_entity.pdbx_description
1 polymer ?
#
loop_
_entity_poly.entity_id
_entity_poly.type
_entity_poly.pdbx_seq_one_letter_code
_entity_poly.pdbx_strand_id
1 'polypeptide(L)'
;MPLLVSMLLACLALLASAGSARAGALPEAVRAELARAGVPPDALGAIAIPLAGLARTWSHRAEVPMQPASTIKLLTSIVALDRLGPNLRSRTELLATGPVVDGVLRGDLVLRGGADPDFGWPQLWAFLEEMRAQGVQEIAGDLVLDRTLFTPAREDVGVPPFDESPEWPYNVIPDALHLNGSLLGIELRAQADAWQARTVPQIEGIAFENDGLQLVDGSCARWSQGWLRPSVREEGARVVIGLRGTFPRGCTARAELSLVERTRLAGLAFGTWWARLGGRWSGQVREAAAPAGARVLAQRESRPWGEVLRGLNKRSDNPQTRLLFLLLGVNAPPALGGLAPQAPTRARADAVVRAWLDAHGIGHQGVVLDNGSGLSRSERIAPRQLAQALAVAHASPYWSDLHMSVPVVGVEVAARLRDSPAAGRARLKPGGLRDVSSLAGIVPDTQGRPWAFVAMINHPDAARAIPALHALVDWVARGQPLEAGAP
;
A
#
# COMPACT_ATOMS: atom_id res chain seq x y z
N MET A 1 -52.51 26.08 -20.15
CA MET A 1 -51.12 25.68 -19.97
C MET A 1 -50.31 26.50 -18.96
N PRO A 2 -50.84 26.93 -17.81
CA PRO A 2 -49.98 27.52 -16.74
C PRO A 2 -49.81 26.64 -15.49
N LEU A 3 -50.47 25.49 -15.38
CA LEU A 3 -50.38 24.63 -14.18
C LEU A 3 -49.21 23.64 -14.19
N LEU A 4 -48.58 23.35 -15.33
CA LEU A 4 -47.44 22.42 -15.44
C LEU A 4 -46.08 23.06 -15.14
N VAL A 5 -45.95 24.37 -15.25
CA VAL A 5 -44.70 25.08 -14.95
C VAL A 5 -44.51 25.30 -13.46
N SER A 6 -45.57 25.41 -12.67
CA SER A 6 -45.50 25.59 -11.21
C SER A 6 -45.09 24.30 -10.46
N MET A 7 -45.38 23.12 -11.01
CA MET A 7 -44.97 21.85 -10.39
C MET A 7 -43.50 21.51 -10.61
N LEU A 8 -42.90 21.96 -11.73
CA LEU A 8 -41.45 21.73 -11.98
C LEU A 8 -40.55 22.64 -11.11
N LEU A 9 -40.99 23.84 -10.76
CA LEU A 9 -40.27 24.75 -9.87
C LEU A 9 -40.30 24.31 -8.39
N ALA A 10 -41.34 23.61 -7.97
CA ALA A 10 -41.46 23.07 -6.62
C ALA A 10 -40.57 21.82 -6.41
N CYS A 11 -40.31 21.01 -7.44
CA CYS A 11 -39.39 19.87 -7.34
C CYS A 11 -37.93 20.27 -7.38
N LEU A 12 -37.54 21.42 -7.99
CA LEU A 12 -36.15 21.90 -7.94
C LEU A 12 -35.78 22.58 -6.62
N ALA A 13 -36.76 23.04 -5.83
CA ALA A 13 -36.49 23.64 -4.52
C ALA A 13 -36.25 22.63 -3.38
N LEU A 14 -36.57 21.35 -3.58
CA LEU A 14 -36.40 20.27 -2.60
C LEU A 14 -35.01 19.56 -2.67
N LEU A 15 -34.20 19.87 -3.68
CA LEU A 15 -32.86 19.30 -3.83
C LEU A 15 -31.70 20.19 -3.31
N ALA A 16 -32.02 21.37 -2.76
CA ALA A 16 -31.01 22.31 -2.27
C ALA A 16 -30.90 22.40 -0.73
N SER A 17 -31.44 21.46 0.01
CA SER A 17 -31.09 21.33 1.44
C SER A 17 -29.92 20.40 1.61
N ALA A 18 -28.75 20.77 1.05
CA ALA A 18 -27.48 20.31 1.58
C ALA A 18 -27.43 20.81 3.04
N GLY A 19 -27.79 19.94 3.98
CA GLY A 19 -27.77 20.26 5.40
C GLY A 19 -26.43 20.85 5.77
N SER A 20 -26.38 22.15 6.06
CA SER A 20 -25.18 22.84 6.49
C SER A 20 -24.64 22.10 7.72
N ALA A 21 -23.47 21.44 7.54
CA ALA A 21 -22.77 20.80 8.64
C ALA A 21 -22.45 21.89 9.68
N ARG A 22 -23.09 21.82 10.84
CA ARG A 22 -22.78 22.72 11.93
C ARG A 22 -21.43 22.30 12.50
N ALA A 23 -20.44 23.22 12.49
CA ALA A 23 -19.19 23.01 13.20
C ALA A 23 -19.54 22.78 14.68
N GLY A 24 -19.43 21.52 15.12
CA GLY A 24 -19.71 21.14 16.50
C GLY A 24 -18.51 21.43 17.41
N ALA A 25 -18.77 21.81 18.66
CA ALA A 25 -17.72 21.84 19.66
C ALA A 25 -17.09 20.45 19.80
N LEU A 26 -15.77 20.41 20.02
CA LEU A 26 -15.09 19.15 20.31
C LEU A 26 -15.64 18.56 21.63
N PRO A 27 -15.88 17.23 21.70
CA PRO A 27 -16.24 16.56 22.93
C PRO A 27 -15.21 16.83 24.02
N GLU A 28 -15.67 16.95 25.28
CA GLU A 28 -14.80 17.29 26.43
C GLU A 28 -13.64 16.30 26.57
N ALA A 29 -13.91 14.99 26.44
CA ALA A 29 -12.88 13.97 26.52
C ALA A 29 -11.79 14.16 25.44
N VAL A 30 -12.17 14.58 24.21
CA VAL A 30 -11.22 14.84 23.13
C VAL A 30 -10.36 16.05 23.45
N ARG A 31 -10.98 17.16 23.94
CA ARG A 31 -10.24 18.36 24.35
C ARG A 31 -9.24 18.06 25.46
N ALA A 32 -9.65 17.29 26.46
CA ALA A 32 -8.79 16.89 27.58
C ALA A 32 -7.57 16.08 27.10
N GLU A 33 -7.76 15.15 26.15
CA GLU A 33 -6.66 14.36 25.61
C GLU A 33 -5.70 15.18 24.73
N LEU A 34 -6.24 16.10 23.92
CA LEU A 34 -5.42 17.03 23.13
C LEU A 34 -4.57 17.92 24.05
N ALA A 35 -5.19 18.51 25.09
CA ALA A 35 -4.50 19.34 26.06
C ALA A 35 -3.40 18.58 26.81
N ARG A 36 -3.67 17.32 27.19
CA ARG A 36 -2.69 16.45 27.86
C ARG A 36 -1.50 16.12 26.98
N ALA A 37 -1.73 16.04 25.65
CA ALA A 37 -0.69 15.82 24.66
C ALA A 37 0.07 17.11 24.27
N GLY A 38 -0.40 18.29 24.68
CA GLY A 38 0.13 19.58 24.24
C GLY A 38 -0.21 19.92 22.80
N VAL A 39 -1.28 19.33 22.25
CA VAL A 39 -1.70 19.51 20.85
C VAL A 39 -2.90 20.47 20.81
N PRO A 40 -2.82 21.57 20.05
CA PRO A 40 -3.94 22.52 19.96
C PRO A 40 -5.12 21.90 19.17
N PRO A 41 -6.37 22.29 19.49
CA PRO A 41 -7.57 21.78 18.82
C PRO A 41 -7.59 21.97 17.30
N ASP A 42 -6.92 23.01 16.79
CA ASP A 42 -6.84 23.32 15.37
C ASP A 42 -5.88 22.40 14.59
N ALA A 43 -5.07 21.60 15.27
CA ALA A 43 -4.29 20.53 14.67
C ALA A 43 -5.13 19.29 14.31
N LEU A 44 -6.37 19.20 14.83
CA LEU A 44 -7.32 18.12 14.55
C LEU A 44 -8.33 18.53 13.48
N GLY A 45 -8.47 17.73 12.43
CA GLY A 45 -9.60 17.75 11.51
C GLY A 45 -10.39 16.44 11.63
N ALA A 46 -11.71 16.52 11.79
CA ALA A 46 -12.52 15.32 12.00
C ALA A 46 -13.97 15.49 11.51
N ILE A 47 -14.58 14.34 11.18
CA ILE A 47 -15.98 14.27 10.73
C ILE A 47 -16.58 12.90 11.05
N ALA A 48 -17.86 12.88 11.34
CA ALA A 48 -18.70 11.70 11.40
C ALA A 48 -19.99 11.95 10.58
N ILE A 49 -20.17 11.21 9.49
CA ILE A 49 -21.33 11.28 8.60
C ILE A 49 -22.22 10.06 8.88
N PRO A 50 -23.49 10.22 9.28
CA PRO A 50 -24.40 9.08 9.41
C PRO A 50 -24.68 8.48 8.03
N LEU A 51 -24.61 7.16 7.93
CA LEU A 51 -24.87 6.41 6.68
C LEU A 51 -26.29 5.82 6.67
N ALA A 52 -27.03 5.98 7.77
CA ALA A 52 -28.42 5.57 7.89
C ALA A 52 -29.17 6.49 8.87
N GLY A 53 -30.48 6.66 8.63
CA GLY A 53 -31.37 7.46 9.48
C GLY A 53 -31.28 8.97 9.21
N LEU A 54 -31.86 9.76 10.12
CA LEU A 54 -32.01 11.24 10.00
C LEU A 54 -30.99 12.01 10.87
N ALA A 55 -29.96 11.34 11.38
CA ALA A 55 -28.94 11.98 12.19
C ALA A 55 -28.16 13.04 11.39
N ARG A 56 -27.67 14.06 12.09
CA ARG A 56 -26.89 15.15 11.46
C ARG A 56 -25.40 14.81 11.44
N THR A 57 -24.72 15.26 10.39
CA THR A 57 -23.25 15.22 10.33
C THR A 57 -22.65 16.09 11.42
N TRP A 58 -21.73 15.51 12.19
CA TRP A 58 -20.86 16.26 13.08
C TRP A 58 -19.50 16.47 12.41
N SER A 59 -18.90 17.65 12.59
CA SER A 59 -17.58 17.96 12.01
C SER A 59 -16.81 18.99 12.79
N HIS A 60 -15.49 18.89 12.75
CA HIS A 60 -14.53 19.86 13.25
C HIS A 60 -13.42 20.04 12.21
N ARG A 61 -13.25 21.23 11.65
CA ARG A 61 -12.26 21.56 10.61
C ARG A 61 -12.21 20.55 9.45
N ALA A 62 -13.35 19.99 9.08
CA ALA A 62 -13.41 18.88 8.13
C ALA A 62 -13.09 19.27 6.68
N GLU A 63 -13.11 20.58 6.36
CA GLU A 63 -12.82 21.11 5.02
C GLU A 63 -11.32 21.36 4.78
N VAL A 64 -10.50 21.32 5.83
CA VAL A 64 -9.08 21.66 5.73
C VAL A 64 -8.32 20.46 5.16
N PRO A 65 -7.61 20.61 4.02
CA PRO A 65 -6.77 19.55 3.50
C PRO A 65 -5.63 19.23 4.47
N MET A 66 -5.57 17.99 4.93
CA MET A 66 -4.60 17.50 5.90
C MET A 66 -3.80 16.33 5.33
N GLN A 67 -2.64 16.07 5.90
CA GLN A 67 -1.86 14.89 5.57
C GLN A 67 -2.54 13.64 6.17
N PRO A 68 -2.97 12.69 5.32
CA PRO A 68 -3.79 11.57 5.78
C PRO A 68 -2.97 10.39 6.33
N ALA A 69 -1.67 10.35 6.05
CA ALA A 69 -0.86 9.14 6.19
C ALA A 69 -1.59 7.93 5.56
N SER A 70 -1.48 6.73 6.13
CA SER A 70 -2.04 5.51 5.54
C SER A 70 -3.57 5.44 5.46
N THR A 71 -4.32 6.43 5.95
CA THR A 71 -5.78 6.45 5.75
C THR A 71 -6.16 6.74 4.28
N ILE A 72 -5.26 7.35 3.49
CA ILE A 72 -5.47 7.56 2.05
C ILE A 72 -5.61 6.24 1.27
N LYS A 73 -5.07 5.14 1.80
CA LYS A 73 -5.23 3.79 1.22
C LYS A 73 -6.70 3.41 1.02
N LEU A 74 -7.58 3.94 1.87
CA LEU A 74 -9.02 3.73 1.69
C LEU A 74 -9.52 4.37 0.40
N LEU A 75 -9.11 5.61 0.09
CA LEU A 75 -9.47 6.26 -1.18
C LEU A 75 -8.93 5.45 -2.37
N THR A 76 -7.66 5.05 -2.35
CA THR A 76 -7.07 4.21 -3.40
C THR A 76 -7.84 2.90 -3.57
N SER A 77 -8.19 2.23 -2.46
CA SER A 77 -8.96 0.97 -2.48
C SER A 77 -10.38 1.17 -3.02
N ILE A 78 -11.05 2.25 -2.61
CA ILE A 78 -12.43 2.58 -3.04
C ILE A 78 -12.46 2.80 -4.55
N VAL A 79 -11.57 3.68 -5.04
CA VAL A 79 -11.52 4.00 -6.47
C VAL A 79 -11.13 2.79 -7.30
N ALA A 80 -10.19 1.96 -6.80
CA ALA A 80 -9.80 0.75 -7.50
C ALA A 80 -10.94 -0.28 -7.58
N LEU A 81 -11.68 -0.50 -6.49
CA LEU A 81 -12.85 -1.39 -6.52
C LEU A 81 -13.91 -0.90 -7.49
N ASP A 82 -14.18 0.40 -7.53
CA ASP A 82 -15.19 0.97 -8.42
C ASP A 82 -14.77 0.95 -9.89
N ARG A 83 -13.53 1.27 -10.20
CA ARG A 83 -13.03 1.43 -11.57
C ARG A 83 -12.49 0.15 -12.20
N LEU A 84 -11.87 -0.71 -11.40
CA LEU A 84 -11.21 -1.92 -11.88
C LEU A 84 -12.00 -3.19 -11.52
N GLY A 85 -12.88 -3.10 -10.52
CA GLY A 85 -13.61 -4.23 -9.96
C GLY A 85 -12.75 -5.12 -9.06
N PRO A 86 -13.39 -5.91 -8.17
CA PRO A 86 -12.67 -6.81 -7.26
C PRO A 86 -11.99 -7.98 -7.97
N ASN A 87 -12.45 -8.35 -9.16
CA ASN A 87 -11.97 -9.52 -9.91
C ASN A 87 -10.76 -9.23 -10.81
N LEU A 88 -10.26 -7.98 -10.86
CA LEU A 88 -9.04 -7.67 -11.59
C LEU A 88 -7.92 -8.58 -11.14
N ARG A 89 -7.19 -9.16 -12.10
CA ARG A 89 -5.97 -9.95 -11.89
C ARG A 89 -4.82 -9.36 -12.69
N SER A 90 -3.66 -9.40 -12.11
CA SER A 90 -2.41 -9.03 -12.77
C SER A 90 -1.76 -10.26 -13.40
N ARG A 91 -1.13 -10.10 -14.56
CA ARG A 91 -0.54 -11.22 -15.29
C ARG A 91 0.97 -11.05 -15.40
N THR A 92 1.73 -12.07 -14.99
CA THR A 92 3.18 -12.16 -15.20
C THR A 92 3.44 -13.27 -16.23
N GLU A 93 4.39 -13.02 -17.13
CA GLU A 93 4.69 -13.92 -18.25
C GLU A 93 6.18 -14.19 -18.39
N LEU A 94 6.52 -15.41 -18.75
CA LEU A 94 7.85 -15.82 -19.16
C LEU A 94 7.81 -16.07 -20.67
N LEU A 95 8.64 -15.35 -21.43
CA LEU A 95 8.58 -15.33 -22.89
C LEU A 95 9.94 -15.73 -23.48
N ALA A 96 9.91 -16.36 -24.64
CA ALA A 96 11.09 -16.67 -25.45
C ALA A 96 11.13 -15.78 -26.68
N THR A 97 12.31 -15.21 -27.00
CA THR A 97 12.50 -14.40 -28.21
C THR A 97 12.99 -15.21 -29.41
N GLY A 98 13.32 -16.47 -29.20
CA GLY A 98 13.80 -17.38 -30.25
C GLY A 98 13.24 -18.80 -30.12
N PRO A 99 13.57 -19.70 -31.06
CA PRO A 99 13.16 -21.08 -31.00
C PRO A 99 13.95 -21.86 -29.95
N VAL A 100 13.35 -22.95 -29.48
CA VAL A 100 14.05 -23.98 -28.70
C VAL A 100 14.46 -25.11 -29.70
N VAL A 101 15.75 -25.32 -29.83
CA VAL A 101 16.36 -26.33 -30.72
C VAL A 101 17.30 -27.18 -29.89
N ASP A 102 17.10 -28.48 -29.89
CA ASP A 102 17.90 -29.46 -29.14
C ASP A 102 18.03 -29.08 -27.63
N GLY A 103 16.94 -28.59 -27.03
CA GLY A 103 16.90 -28.18 -25.65
C GLY A 103 17.53 -26.80 -25.38
N VAL A 104 18.01 -26.09 -26.39
CA VAL A 104 18.62 -24.78 -26.28
C VAL A 104 17.65 -23.70 -26.77
N LEU A 105 17.29 -22.76 -25.89
CA LEU A 105 16.62 -21.53 -26.28
C LEU A 105 17.62 -20.63 -27.04
N ARG A 106 17.44 -20.50 -28.37
CA ARG A 106 18.27 -19.68 -29.26
C ARG A 106 17.79 -18.23 -29.28
N GLY A 107 17.80 -17.59 -28.11
CA GLY A 107 17.34 -16.23 -27.92
C GLY A 107 17.32 -15.87 -26.46
N ASP A 108 16.76 -14.69 -26.16
CA ASP A 108 16.60 -14.22 -24.79
C ASP A 108 15.40 -14.83 -24.12
N LEU A 109 15.47 -14.94 -22.81
CA LEU A 109 14.34 -15.24 -21.94
C LEU A 109 13.84 -13.92 -21.34
N VAL A 110 12.56 -13.60 -21.54
CA VAL A 110 11.97 -12.37 -21.04
C VAL A 110 11.01 -12.68 -19.89
N LEU A 111 11.22 -12.04 -18.75
CA LEU A 111 10.27 -12.04 -17.64
C LEU A 111 9.51 -10.70 -17.67
N ARG A 112 8.24 -10.74 -18.10
CA ARG A 112 7.38 -9.57 -18.25
C ARG A 112 6.46 -9.41 -17.06
N GLY A 113 6.60 -8.29 -16.34
CA GLY A 113 5.80 -7.94 -15.18
C GLY A 113 4.47 -7.30 -15.55
N GLY A 114 3.40 -7.73 -14.89
CA GLY A 114 2.06 -7.17 -15.00
C GLY A 114 1.51 -6.63 -13.69
N ALA A 115 2.38 -6.18 -12.80
CA ALA A 115 2.03 -5.67 -11.47
C ALA A 115 1.36 -6.73 -10.57
N ASP A 116 1.82 -7.98 -10.66
CA ASP A 116 1.36 -9.08 -9.81
C ASP A 116 1.88 -8.89 -8.37
N PRO A 117 1.00 -8.63 -7.36
CA PRO A 117 1.41 -8.41 -5.98
C PRO A 117 1.92 -9.67 -5.29
N ASP A 118 1.69 -10.84 -5.89
CA ASP A 118 2.01 -12.15 -5.33
C ASP A 118 3.18 -12.85 -6.07
N PHE A 119 3.84 -12.18 -7.03
CA PHE A 119 4.93 -12.77 -7.78
C PHE A 119 6.22 -12.80 -6.96
N GLY A 120 6.41 -13.88 -6.22
CA GLY A 120 7.58 -14.10 -5.38
C GLY A 120 8.46 -15.26 -5.87
N TRP A 121 9.37 -15.69 -5.00
CA TRP A 121 10.30 -16.76 -5.30
C TRP A 121 9.64 -18.10 -5.66
N PRO A 122 8.55 -18.55 -5.01
CA PRO A 122 7.87 -19.80 -5.39
C PRO A 122 7.29 -19.73 -6.80
N GLN A 123 6.81 -18.57 -7.23
CA GLN A 123 6.21 -18.39 -8.56
C GLN A 123 7.28 -18.36 -9.65
N LEU A 124 8.43 -17.74 -9.37
CA LEU A 124 9.57 -17.79 -10.27
C LEU A 124 10.08 -19.22 -10.41
N TRP A 125 10.20 -19.97 -9.31
CA TRP A 125 10.57 -21.39 -9.36
C TRP A 125 9.62 -22.22 -10.24
N ALA A 126 8.31 -22.03 -10.06
CA ALA A 126 7.30 -22.72 -10.88
C ALA A 126 7.44 -22.42 -12.37
N PHE A 127 7.73 -21.17 -12.75
CA PHE A 127 8.01 -20.81 -14.14
C PHE A 127 9.24 -21.52 -14.70
N LEU A 128 10.29 -21.65 -13.91
CA LEU A 128 11.50 -22.35 -14.32
C LEU A 128 11.25 -23.86 -14.48
N GLU A 129 10.48 -24.48 -13.60
CA GLU A 129 10.07 -25.89 -13.74
C GLU A 129 9.22 -26.12 -14.98
N GLU A 130 8.25 -25.25 -15.25
CA GLU A 130 7.41 -25.33 -16.47
C GLU A 130 8.26 -25.21 -17.74
N MET A 131 9.21 -24.28 -17.77
CA MET A 131 10.15 -24.14 -18.86
C MET A 131 11.02 -25.41 -19.04
N ARG A 132 11.47 -26.03 -17.94
CA ARG A 132 12.20 -27.31 -17.99
C ARG A 132 11.34 -28.43 -18.53
N ALA A 133 10.08 -28.52 -18.11
CA ALA A 133 9.12 -29.53 -18.58
C ALA A 133 8.86 -29.41 -20.09
N GLN A 134 8.97 -28.19 -20.65
CA GLN A 134 8.89 -27.93 -22.09
C GLN A 134 10.19 -28.31 -22.85
N GLY A 135 11.18 -28.88 -22.16
CA GLY A 135 12.42 -29.37 -22.76
C GLY A 135 13.56 -28.36 -22.85
N VAL A 136 13.40 -27.15 -22.31
CA VAL A 136 14.49 -26.17 -22.26
C VAL A 136 15.55 -26.61 -21.25
N GLN A 137 16.79 -26.76 -21.69
CA GLN A 137 17.95 -27.16 -20.88
C GLN A 137 18.99 -26.06 -20.77
N GLU A 138 19.06 -25.22 -21.79
CA GLU A 138 20.02 -24.12 -21.88
C GLU A 138 19.36 -22.86 -22.44
N ILE A 139 19.78 -21.70 -21.96
CA ILE A 139 19.42 -20.40 -22.47
C ILE A 139 20.70 -19.76 -23.04
N ALA A 140 20.71 -19.54 -24.36
CA ALA A 140 21.87 -18.99 -25.05
C ALA A 140 21.95 -17.45 -24.97
N GLY A 141 20.81 -16.79 -24.76
CA GLY A 141 20.72 -15.32 -24.66
C GLY A 141 20.64 -14.82 -23.22
N ASP A 142 20.17 -13.59 -23.07
CA ASP A 142 20.04 -12.86 -21.81
C ASP A 142 18.74 -13.17 -21.08
N LEU A 143 18.72 -12.86 -19.77
CA LEU A 143 17.50 -12.68 -19.01
C LEU A 143 17.07 -11.20 -19.11
N VAL A 144 15.98 -10.95 -19.79
CA VAL A 144 15.40 -9.61 -19.98
C VAL A 144 14.27 -9.42 -18.98
N LEU A 145 14.33 -8.34 -18.21
CA LEU A 145 13.28 -7.95 -17.26
C LEU A 145 12.44 -6.83 -17.89
N ASP A 146 11.22 -7.15 -18.29
CA ASP A 146 10.30 -6.17 -18.86
C ASP A 146 9.40 -5.59 -17.76
N ARG A 147 9.63 -4.30 -17.46
CA ARG A 147 8.88 -3.49 -16.49
C ARG A 147 8.06 -2.40 -17.15
N THR A 148 7.91 -2.43 -18.47
CA THR A 148 7.36 -1.33 -19.27
C THR A 148 5.86 -1.14 -19.21
N LEU A 149 5.15 -1.94 -18.39
CA LEU A 149 3.74 -1.70 -18.07
C LEU A 149 3.52 -0.30 -17.48
N PHE A 150 4.51 0.21 -16.74
CA PHE A 150 4.48 1.56 -16.17
C PHE A 150 5.38 2.53 -16.93
N THR A 151 5.03 3.81 -16.89
CA THR A 151 5.83 4.92 -17.45
C THR A 151 6.09 5.93 -16.32
N PRO A 152 7.35 6.15 -15.91
CA PRO A 152 8.54 5.38 -16.30
C PRO A 152 8.49 3.95 -15.79
N ALA A 153 9.24 3.05 -16.41
CA ALA A 153 9.31 1.63 -15.99
C ALA A 153 9.90 1.45 -14.57
N ARG A 154 10.72 2.40 -14.14
CA ARG A 154 11.44 2.44 -12.86
C ARG A 154 11.17 3.78 -12.16
N GLU A 155 10.08 3.83 -11.41
CA GLU A 155 9.71 5.03 -10.62
C GLU A 155 10.65 5.28 -9.42
N ASP A 156 11.46 4.30 -9.04
CA ASP A 156 12.40 4.37 -7.92
C ASP A 156 13.73 5.08 -8.27
N VAL A 157 14.07 5.15 -9.55
CA VAL A 157 15.34 5.74 -10.00
C VAL A 157 15.35 7.25 -9.78
N GLY A 158 16.37 7.73 -9.07
CA GLY A 158 16.53 9.16 -8.77
C GLY A 158 15.63 9.68 -7.64
N VAL A 159 14.84 8.83 -7.01
CA VAL A 159 14.02 9.21 -5.86
C VAL A 159 14.84 9.07 -4.57
N PRO A 160 14.96 10.12 -3.75
CA PRO A 160 15.68 10.03 -2.49
C PRO A 160 14.91 9.14 -1.51
N PRO A 161 15.60 8.51 -0.53
CA PRO A 161 14.95 7.77 0.54
C PRO A 161 13.90 8.61 1.27
N PHE A 162 12.77 7.98 1.62
CA PHE A 162 11.71 8.66 2.36
C PHE A 162 12.13 8.99 3.80
N ASP A 163 12.90 8.08 4.42
CA ASP A 163 13.42 8.21 5.78
C ASP A 163 14.82 7.58 5.92
N GLU A 164 15.29 7.47 7.14
CA GLU A 164 16.62 7.00 7.48
C GLU A 164 16.78 5.47 7.35
N SER A 165 15.70 4.75 7.04
CA SER A 165 15.65 3.27 7.00
C SER A 165 15.11 2.73 5.66
N PRO A 166 15.71 3.13 4.52
CA PRO A 166 15.19 2.81 3.18
C PRO A 166 15.22 1.31 2.85
N GLU A 167 15.99 0.52 3.60
CA GLU A 167 16.09 -0.92 3.40
C GLU A 167 14.84 -1.70 3.83
N TRP A 168 13.94 -1.10 4.63
CA TRP A 168 12.75 -1.80 5.11
C TRP A 168 11.65 -1.90 4.05
N PRO A 169 10.85 -2.99 4.06
CA PRO A 169 9.86 -3.28 3.02
C PRO A 169 8.88 -2.14 2.74
N TYR A 170 8.47 -1.39 3.78
CA TYR A 170 7.49 -0.31 3.64
C TYR A 170 7.98 0.86 2.76
N ASN A 171 9.30 0.97 2.54
CA ASN A 171 9.92 2.01 1.71
C ASN A 171 10.04 1.63 0.23
N VAL A 172 9.84 0.37 -0.12
CA VAL A 172 9.99 -0.09 -1.50
C VAL A 172 9.03 0.67 -2.42
N ILE A 173 9.59 1.26 -3.47
CA ILE A 173 8.84 1.79 -4.61
C ILE A 173 8.73 0.65 -5.62
N PRO A 174 7.54 0.10 -5.88
CA PRO A 174 7.40 -1.07 -6.75
C PRO A 174 7.56 -0.70 -8.23
N ASP A 175 7.88 -1.69 -9.03
CA ASP A 175 7.75 -1.67 -10.49
C ASP A 175 6.75 -2.73 -10.96
N ALA A 176 6.55 -2.84 -12.27
CA ALA A 176 5.57 -3.77 -12.82
C ALA A 176 5.90 -5.25 -12.60
N LEU A 177 7.18 -5.59 -12.42
CA LEU A 177 7.61 -6.96 -12.15
C LEU A 177 7.49 -7.32 -10.67
N HIS A 178 7.81 -6.42 -9.78
CA HIS A 178 7.70 -6.52 -8.32
C HIS A 178 8.10 -7.89 -7.73
N LEU A 179 9.10 -8.53 -8.31
CA LEU A 179 9.54 -9.88 -7.94
C LEU A 179 9.95 -9.95 -6.47
N ASN A 180 9.24 -10.75 -5.68
CA ASN A 180 9.39 -10.91 -4.23
C ASN A 180 9.43 -9.57 -3.48
N GLY A 181 8.66 -8.58 -3.93
CA GLY A 181 8.68 -7.25 -3.32
C GLY A 181 10.00 -6.50 -3.49
N SER A 182 10.91 -6.93 -4.36
CA SER A 182 12.30 -6.46 -4.45
C SER A 182 13.08 -6.65 -3.14
N LEU A 183 12.75 -7.68 -2.36
CA LEU A 183 13.29 -7.96 -1.05
C LEU A 183 14.17 -9.20 -1.03
N LEU A 184 15.28 -9.09 -0.31
CA LEU A 184 16.17 -10.20 0.04
C LEU A 184 15.81 -10.70 1.44
N GLY A 185 15.44 -11.99 1.55
CA GLY A 185 15.28 -12.64 2.85
C GLY A 185 16.66 -12.95 3.47
N ILE A 186 16.85 -12.54 4.71
CA ILE A 186 18.07 -12.78 5.49
C ILE A 186 17.69 -13.47 6.79
N GLU A 187 18.40 -14.55 7.14
CA GLU A 187 18.39 -15.14 8.47
C GLU A 187 19.73 -14.87 9.13
N LEU A 188 19.70 -14.21 10.27
CA LEU A 188 20.85 -13.98 11.14
C LEU A 188 20.69 -14.81 12.41
N ARG A 189 21.70 -15.64 12.71
CA ARG A 189 21.77 -16.47 13.92
C ARG A 189 23.01 -16.12 14.71
N ALA A 190 22.86 -15.71 15.94
CA ALA A 190 23.96 -15.52 16.89
C ALA A 190 24.04 -16.68 17.88
N GLN A 191 25.24 -17.16 18.13
CA GLN A 191 25.61 -18.01 19.27
C GLN A 191 26.28 -17.15 20.34
N ALA A 192 27.00 -17.75 21.29
CA ALA A 192 27.63 -17.00 22.36
C ALA A 192 28.57 -15.87 21.85
N ASP A 193 29.52 -16.19 20.98
CA ASP A 193 30.54 -15.26 20.51
C ASP A 193 30.69 -15.22 18.98
N ALA A 194 29.80 -15.91 18.27
CA ALA A 194 29.84 -15.99 16.82
C ALA A 194 28.45 -15.78 16.24
N TRP A 195 28.38 -15.32 15.01
CA TRP A 195 27.13 -15.24 14.24
C TRP A 195 27.31 -15.85 12.86
N GLN A 196 26.19 -16.24 12.27
CA GLN A 196 26.08 -16.69 10.89
C GLN A 196 24.90 -15.99 10.23
N ALA A 197 25.08 -15.59 8.99
CA ALA A 197 24.00 -15.05 8.15
C ALA A 197 23.89 -15.82 6.86
N ARG A 198 22.66 -15.98 6.38
CA ARG A 198 22.38 -16.58 5.08
C ARG A 198 21.16 -15.95 4.43
N THR A 199 21.05 -16.05 3.13
CA THR A 199 19.83 -15.68 2.42
C THR A 199 18.76 -16.78 2.57
N VAL A 200 17.48 -16.39 2.62
CA VAL A 200 16.34 -17.30 2.71
C VAL A 200 15.27 -16.86 1.70
N PRO A 201 15.07 -17.65 0.63
CA PRO A 201 15.79 -18.86 0.23
C PRO A 201 17.24 -18.57 -0.11
N GLN A 202 18.08 -19.63 -0.15
CA GLN A 202 19.48 -19.47 -0.48
C GLN A 202 19.63 -18.99 -1.93
N ILE A 203 20.38 -17.90 -2.13
CA ILE A 203 20.74 -17.33 -3.42
C ILE A 203 22.28 -17.29 -3.48
N GLU A 204 22.84 -17.92 -4.50
CA GLU A 204 24.27 -17.95 -4.73
C GLU A 204 24.78 -16.55 -5.17
N GLY A 205 26.06 -16.27 -4.87
CA GLY A 205 26.66 -14.98 -5.22
C GLY A 205 26.38 -13.87 -4.20
N ILE A 206 25.69 -14.16 -3.08
CA ILE A 206 25.53 -13.23 -1.96
C ILE A 206 26.34 -13.74 -0.75
N ALA A 207 27.23 -12.91 -0.22
CA ALA A 207 28.04 -13.19 0.95
C ALA A 207 27.76 -12.17 2.07
N PHE A 208 28.00 -12.59 3.30
CA PHE A 208 27.87 -11.73 4.48
C PHE A 208 29.22 -11.57 5.18
N GLU A 209 29.49 -10.38 5.68
CA GLU A 209 30.68 -10.08 6.46
C GLU A 209 30.35 -9.23 7.68
N ASN A 210 31.28 -9.16 8.62
CA ASN A 210 31.18 -8.24 9.75
C ASN A 210 31.74 -6.86 9.36
N ASP A 211 30.82 -5.87 9.32
CA ASP A 211 31.16 -4.47 9.10
C ASP A 211 30.77 -3.64 10.35
N GLY A 212 31.15 -4.16 11.54
CA GLY A 212 30.88 -3.52 12.82
C GLY A 212 29.64 -4.05 13.54
N LEU A 213 29.15 -5.26 13.22
CA LEU A 213 28.13 -5.93 14.01
C LEU A 213 28.70 -6.43 15.32
N GLN A 214 28.10 -6.06 16.44
CA GLN A 214 28.47 -6.46 17.79
C GLN A 214 27.39 -7.32 18.41
N LEU A 215 27.78 -8.43 19.05
CA LEU A 215 26.89 -9.26 19.83
C LEU A 215 26.74 -8.69 21.24
N VAL A 216 25.49 -8.44 21.65
CA VAL A 216 25.16 -7.83 22.95
C VAL A 216 24.16 -8.71 23.70
N ASP A 217 24.06 -8.54 25.03
CA ASP A 217 22.99 -9.14 25.80
C ASP A 217 21.69 -8.35 25.57
N GLY A 218 20.60 -9.07 25.29
CA GLY A 218 19.33 -8.40 24.98
C GLY A 218 18.21 -9.36 24.62
N SER A 219 17.02 -8.78 24.44
CA SER A 219 15.83 -9.55 24.07
C SER A 219 15.76 -9.79 22.56
N CYS A 220 15.55 -11.04 22.16
CA CYS A 220 15.35 -11.40 20.74
C CYS A 220 14.15 -10.67 20.10
N ALA A 221 13.12 -10.37 20.87
CA ALA A 221 11.94 -9.63 20.36
C ALA A 221 12.26 -8.19 19.95
N ARG A 222 13.38 -7.64 20.36
CA ARG A 222 13.83 -6.27 20.07
C ARG A 222 15.13 -6.22 19.27
N TRP A 223 15.46 -7.31 18.56
CA TRP A 223 16.72 -7.43 17.83
C TRP A 223 16.99 -6.26 16.87
N SER A 224 15.95 -5.69 16.27
CA SER A 224 16.07 -4.61 15.29
C SER A 224 16.34 -3.22 15.89
N GLN A 225 16.23 -3.05 17.21
CA GLN A 225 16.46 -1.73 17.83
C GLN A 225 17.92 -1.24 17.73
N GLY A 226 18.87 -2.17 17.71
CA GLY A 226 20.29 -1.85 17.53
C GLY A 226 20.81 -2.07 16.11
N TRP A 227 19.93 -2.44 15.19
CA TRP A 227 20.26 -2.67 13.79
C TRP A 227 20.62 -1.37 13.10
N LEU A 228 21.74 -1.36 12.38
CA LEU A 228 22.10 -0.28 11.48
C LEU A 228 22.00 -0.79 10.04
N ARG A 229 21.67 0.11 9.11
CA ARG A 229 21.59 -0.23 7.69
C ARG A 229 22.87 -0.94 7.24
N PRO A 230 22.79 -2.17 6.68
CA PRO A 230 23.94 -2.88 6.16
C PRO A 230 24.63 -2.11 5.04
N SER A 231 25.95 -2.26 4.94
CA SER A 231 26.67 -1.86 3.75
C SER A 231 26.48 -2.91 2.65
N VAL A 232 26.49 -2.46 1.40
CA VAL A 232 26.39 -3.34 0.24
C VAL A 232 27.43 -2.92 -0.78
N ARG A 233 28.24 -3.88 -1.24
CA ARG A 233 29.20 -3.65 -2.32
C ARG A 233 29.20 -4.81 -3.31
N GLU A 234 29.54 -4.52 -4.53
CA GLU A 234 29.71 -5.50 -5.58
C GLU A 234 31.18 -5.86 -5.74
N GLU A 235 31.48 -7.17 -5.75
CA GLU A 235 32.81 -7.73 -5.98
C GLU A 235 32.74 -8.69 -7.16
N GLY A 236 32.88 -8.16 -8.37
CA GLY A 236 32.73 -8.93 -9.60
C GLY A 236 31.33 -9.56 -9.70
N ALA A 237 31.27 -10.90 -9.70
CA ALA A 237 30.01 -11.63 -9.75
C ALA A 237 29.29 -11.71 -8.39
N ARG A 238 29.88 -11.28 -7.30
CA ARG A 238 29.33 -11.38 -5.94
C ARG A 238 28.80 -10.05 -5.43
N VAL A 239 27.82 -10.14 -4.54
CA VAL A 239 27.34 -9.04 -3.70
C VAL A 239 27.75 -9.36 -2.27
N VAL A 240 28.43 -8.46 -1.61
CA VAL A 240 28.87 -8.61 -0.21
C VAL A 240 28.07 -7.64 0.65
N ILE A 241 27.42 -8.19 1.68
CA ILE A 241 26.58 -7.45 2.62
C ILE A 241 27.30 -7.39 3.97
N GLY A 242 27.72 -6.19 4.36
CA GLY A 242 28.34 -5.93 5.65
C GLY A 242 27.32 -5.64 6.72
N LEU A 243 27.23 -6.52 7.74
CA LEU A 243 26.28 -6.37 8.85
C LEU A 243 26.82 -5.40 9.90
N ARG A 244 25.95 -4.52 10.42
CA ARG A 244 26.31 -3.39 11.27
C ARG A 244 25.37 -3.22 12.46
N GLY A 245 25.86 -2.56 13.50
CA GLY A 245 25.09 -2.25 14.70
C GLY A 245 25.18 -3.32 15.76
N THR A 246 24.09 -3.59 16.48
CA THR A 246 24.09 -4.61 17.55
C THR A 246 23.04 -5.69 17.30
N PHE A 247 23.35 -6.93 17.75
CA PHE A 247 22.44 -8.06 17.65
C PHE A 247 22.49 -8.89 18.94
N PRO A 248 21.33 -9.35 19.49
CA PRO A 248 21.33 -10.09 20.75
C PRO A 248 21.96 -11.48 20.63
N ARG A 249 22.79 -11.87 21.61
CA ARG A 249 23.39 -13.21 21.74
C ARG A 249 22.30 -14.29 21.84
N GLY A 250 22.57 -15.46 21.30
CA GLY A 250 21.66 -16.62 21.36
C GLY A 250 20.39 -16.47 20.54
N CYS A 251 20.25 -15.40 19.75
CA CYS A 251 19.04 -15.13 18.97
C CYS A 251 19.14 -15.59 17.53
N THR A 252 17.98 -15.89 16.96
CA THR A 252 17.78 -16.05 15.52
C THR A 252 16.71 -15.07 15.08
N ALA A 253 17.00 -14.28 14.06
CA ALA A 253 16.05 -13.36 13.45
C ALA A 253 16.00 -13.54 11.94
N ARG A 254 14.84 -13.27 11.36
CA ARG A 254 14.65 -13.18 9.92
C ARG A 254 14.11 -11.81 9.56
N ALA A 255 14.65 -11.26 8.48
CA ALA A 255 14.20 -10.01 7.92
C ALA A 255 14.14 -10.12 6.39
N GLU A 256 13.22 -9.41 5.79
CA GLU A 256 13.18 -9.15 4.35
C GLU A 256 13.57 -7.70 4.14
N LEU A 257 14.64 -7.46 3.38
CA LEU A 257 15.25 -6.13 3.25
C LEU A 257 15.54 -5.81 1.78
N SER A 258 15.33 -4.56 1.40
CA SER A 258 15.70 -4.02 0.09
C SER A 258 17.15 -3.54 0.13
N LEU A 259 18.11 -4.45 -0.06
CA LEU A 259 19.54 -4.18 0.03
C LEU A 259 20.23 -4.26 -1.33
N VAL A 260 19.86 -5.23 -2.16
CA VAL A 260 20.49 -5.50 -3.44
C VAL A 260 19.64 -4.84 -4.55
N GLU A 261 20.32 -4.22 -5.52
CA GLU A 261 19.63 -3.67 -6.69
C GLU A 261 18.76 -4.76 -7.34
N ARG A 262 17.49 -4.43 -7.62
CA ARG A 262 16.45 -5.41 -7.96
C ARG A 262 16.71 -6.22 -9.22
N THR A 263 17.36 -5.62 -10.22
CA THR A 263 17.76 -6.32 -11.46
C THR A 263 18.85 -7.33 -11.15
N ARG A 264 19.81 -6.92 -10.34
CA ARG A 264 20.90 -7.79 -9.86
C ARG A 264 20.35 -8.95 -9.03
N LEU A 265 19.45 -8.66 -8.08
CA LEU A 265 18.81 -9.68 -7.24
C LEU A 265 18.04 -10.70 -8.07
N ALA A 266 17.27 -10.23 -9.07
CA ALA A 266 16.52 -11.11 -9.97
C ALA A 266 17.45 -12.04 -10.76
N GLY A 267 18.57 -11.51 -11.29
CA GLY A 267 19.56 -12.31 -12.02
C GLY A 267 20.24 -13.38 -11.15
N LEU A 268 20.65 -13.01 -9.93
CA LEU A 268 21.27 -13.96 -8.98
C LEU A 268 20.29 -15.08 -8.59
N ALA A 269 19.04 -14.74 -8.27
CA ALA A 269 18.02 -15.72 -7.91
C ALA A 269 17.69 -16.64 -9.09
N PHE A 270 17.49 -16.08 -10.28
CA PHE A 270 17.25 -16.83 -11.51
C PHE A 270 18.40 -17.81 -11.79
N GLY A 271 19.63 -17.34 -11.84
CA GLY A 271 20.80 -18.18 -12.11
C GLY A 271 20.97 -19.30 -11.09
N THR A 272 20.76 -18.98 -9.79
CA THR A 272 20.82 -19.97 -8.72
C THR A 272 19.81 -21.10 -8.93
N TRP A 273 18.58 -20.77 -9.21
CA TRP A 273 17.53 -21.80 -9.28
C TRP A 273 17.49 -22.49 -10.63
N TRP A 274 17.83 -21.80 -11.70
CA TRP A 274 17.99 -22.42 -13.00
C TRP A 274 19.08 -23.50 -12.95
N ALA A 275 20.24 -23.21 -12.34
CA ALA A 275 21.30 -24.18 -12.14
C ALA A 275 20.85 -25.37 -11.25
N ARG A 276 20.09 -25.12 -10.18
CA ARG A 276 19.55 -26.19 -9.31
C ARG A 276 18.59 -27.12 -10.05
N LEU A 277 17.88 -26.62 -11.04
CA LEU A 277 17.03 -27.40 -11.95
C LEU A 277 17.84 -28.10 -13.05
N GLY A 278 19.17 -28.04 -13.01
CA GLY A 278 20.05 -28.62 -14.03
C GLY A 278 20.09 -27.85 -15.34
N GLY A 279 19.64 -26.59 -15.33
CA GLY A 279 19.71 -25.71 -16.48
C GLY A 279 21.07 -25.02 -16.62
N ARG A 280 21.43 -24.65 -17.86
CA ARG A 280 22.65 -23.87 -18.17
C ARG A 280 22.28 -22.48 -18.66
N TRP A 281 22.99 -21.48 -18.17
CA TRP A 281 22.85 -20.09 -18.60
C TRP A 281 24.15 -19.32 -18.30
N SER A 282 24.63 -18.59 -19.29
CA SER A 282 25.82 -17.75 -19.19
C SER A 282 25.59 -16.30 -19.68
N GLY A 283 24.32 -15.97 -19.98
CA GLY A 283 23.93 -14.63 -20.41
C GLY A 283 23.97 -13.60 -19.26
N GLN A 284 23.57 -12.39 -19.58
CA GLN A 284 23.48 -11.27 -18.64
C GLN A 284 22.01 -11.01 -18.28
N VAL A 285 21.79 -10.30 -17.15
CA VAL A 285 20.48 -9.76 -16.82
C VAL A 285 20.41 -8.29 -17.26
N ARG A 286 19.34 -7.89 -17.93
CA ARG A 286 19.13 -6.49 -18.37
C ARG A 286 17.67 -6.11 -18.37
N GLU A 287 17.40 -4.82 -18.42
CA GLU A 287 16.03 -4.27 -18.53
C GLU A 287 15.75 -3.87 -19.96
N ALA A 288 14.64 -4.34 -20.51
CA ALA A 288 14.12 -3.89 -21.82
C ALA A 288 12.65 -4.33 -21.97
N ALA A 289 11.94 -3.71 -22.92
CA ALA A 289 10.62 -4.17 -23.32
C ALA A 289 10.70 -5.53 -24.04
N ALA A 290 9.72 -6.38 -23.80
CA ALA A 290 9.56 -7.61 -24.57
C ALA A 290 9.35 -7.29 -26.04
N PRO A 291 10.08 -7.94 -26.97
CA PRO A 291 9.86 -7.73 -28.38
C PRO A 291 8.48 -8.27 -28.83
N ALA A 292 7.90 -7.61 -29.82
CA ALA A 292 6.66 -8.07 -30.42
C ALA A 292 6.85 -9.50 -30.97
N GLY A 293 5.88 -10.37 -30.71
CA GLY A 293 5.91 -11.76 -31.20
C GLY A 293 6.73 -12.73 -30.34
N ALA A 294 7.27 -12.31 -29.19
CA ALA A 294 7.88 -13.24 -28.23
C ALA A 294 6.86 -14.31 -27.79
N ARG A 295 7.28 -15.57 -27.80
CA ARG A 295 6.40 -16.71 -27.52
C ARG A 295 6.29 -16.93 -26.01
N VAL A 296 5.05 -17.06 -25.51
CA VAL A 296 4.80 -17.38 -24.11
C VAL A 296 5.27 -18.80 -23.81
N LEU A 297 6.13 -18.95 -22.81
CA LEU A 297 6.56 -20.23 -22.23
C LEU A 297 5.74 -20.56 -20.99
N ALA A 298 5.54 -19.60 -20.11
CA ALA A 298 4.75 -19.74 -18.91
C ALA A 298 4.02 -18.42 -18.63
N GLN A 299 2.87 -18.50 -17.98
CA GLN A 299 2.13 -17.34 -17.52
C GLN A 299 1.35 -17.66 -16.25
N ARG A 300 1.14 -16.62 -15.45
CA ARG A 300 0.25 -16.74 -14.28
C ARG A 300 -0.59 -15.49 -14.12
N GLU A 301 -1.73 -15.68 -13.48
CA GLU A 301 -2.54 -14.59 -12.96
C GLU A 301 -2.42 -14.53 -11.43
N SER A 302 -2.40 -13.33 -10.90
CA SER A 302 -2.44 -13.10 -9.45
C SER A 302 -3.78 -13.55 -8.85
N ARG A 303 -3.87 -13.53 -7.53
CA ARG A 303 -5.18 -13.49 -6.87
C ARG A 303 -5.96 -12.26 -7.35
N PRO A 304 -7.30 -12.28 -7.30
CA PRO A 304 -8.10 -11.08 -7.53
C PRO A 304 -7.68 -9.95 -6.57
N TRP A 305 -7.64 -8.71 -7.08
CA TRP A 305 -7.25 -7.58 -6.23
C TRP A 305 -8.19 -7.35 -5.06
N GLY A 306 -9.47 -7.74 -5.14
CA GLY A 306 -10.38 -7.77 -4.00
C GLY A 306 -9.87 -8.59 -2.81
N GLU A 307 -9.25 -9.75 -3.06
CA GLU A 307 -8.60 -10.56 -2.03
C GLU A 307 -7.30 -9.93 -1.51
N VAL A 308 -6.52 -9.31 -2.41
CA VAL A 308 -5.26 -8.63 -2.05
C VAL A 308 -5.52 -7.47 -1.11
N LEU A 309 -6.62 -6.73 -1.30
CA LEU A 309 -7.01 -5.59 -0.45
C LEU A 309 -7.05 -5.95 1.04
N ARG A 310 -7.44 -7.19 1.39
CA ARG A 310 -7.49 -7.61 2.79
C ARG A 310 -6.11 -7.53 3.45
N GLY A 311 -5.09 -8.03 2.78
CA GLY A 311 -3.72 -7.92 3.25
C GLY A 311 -3.18 -6.49 3.22
N LEU A 312 -3.43 -5.81 2.11
CA LEU A 312 -2.99 -4.45 1.85
C LEU A 312 -3.46 -3.48 2.95
N ASN A 313 -4.75 -3.44 3.27
CA ASN A 313 -5.29 -2.52 4.26
C ASN A 313 -4.97 -2.95 5.70
N LYS A 314 -5.05 -4.25 6.04
CA LYS A 314 -4.78 -4.74 7.40
C LYS A 314 -3.31 -4.59 7.81
N ARG A 315 -2.37 -4.90 6.92
CA ARG A 315 -0.93 -4.71 7.15
C ARG A 315 -0.42 -3.32 6.81
N SER A 316 -1.28 -2.49 6.20
CA SER A 316 -0.89 -1.15 5.73
C SER A 316 0.24 -1.19 4.69
N ASP A 317 0.18 -2.13 3.75
CA ASP A 317 1.22 -2.40 2.77
C ASP A 317 1.35 -1.25 1.76
N ASN A 318 2.48 -0.53 1.82
CA ASN A 318 2.70 0.61 0.94
C ASN A 318 3.03 0.17 -0.50
N PRO A 319 3.96 -0.78 -0.74
CA PRO A 319 4.26 -1.24 -2.09
C PRO A 319 3.03 -1.76 -2.85
N GLN A 320 2.22 -2.63 -2.22
CA GLN A 320 1.02 -3.14 -2.86
C GLN A 320 -0.01 -2.02 -3.14
N THR A 321 -0.11 -1.02 -2.24
CA THR A 321 -1.00 0.12 -2.49
C THR A 321 -0.52 0.97 -3.66
N ARG A 322 0.80 1.21 -3.76
CA ARG A 322 1.40 1.91 -4.91
C ARG A 322 1.16 1.17 -6.22
N LEU A 323 1.28 -0.18 -6.23
CA LEU A 323 0.93 -0.99 -7.41
C LEU A 323 -0.54 -0.80 -7.79
N LEU A 324 -1.45 -0.88 -6.82
CA LEU A 324 -2.88 -0.70 -7.07
C LEU A 324 -3.20 0.71 -7.60
N PHE A 325 -2.53 1.73 -7.06
CA PHE A 325 -2.66 3.10 -7.54
C PHE A 325 -2.16 3.23 -9.00
N LEU A 326 -1.00 2.66 -9.32
CA LEU A 326 -0.47 2.66 -10.70
C LEU A 326 -1.39 1.90 -11.67
N LEU A 327 -2.02 0.80 -11.24
CA LEU A 327 -2.98 0.05 -12.07
C LEU A 327 -4.22 0.89 -12.44
N LEU A 328 -4.62 1.86 -11.63
CA LEU A 328 -5.63 2.86 -12.03
C LEU A 328 -5.18 3.63 -13.27
N GLY A 329 -3.91 4.04 -13.31
CA GLY A 329 -3.34 4.77 -14.44
C GLY A 329 -3.12 3.92 -15.70
N VAL A 330 -2.88 2.61 -15.54
CA VAL A 330 -2.74 1.67 -16.67
C VAL A 330 -4.09 1.39 -17.32
N ASN A 331 -5.11 1.13 -16.52
CA ASN A 331 -6.42 0.65 -16.98
C ASN A 331 -7.43 1.80 -17.22
N ALA A 332 -7.01 3.05 -17.03
CA ALA A 332 -7.88 4.20 -17.24
C ALA A 332 -8.27 4.31 -18.71
N PRO A 333 -9.57 4.40 -19.03
CA PRO A 333 -9.98 4.80 -20.36
C PRO A 333 -9.40 6.18 -20.72
N PRO A 334 -8.98 6.41 -21.97
CA PRO A 334 -8.43 7.70 -22.40
C PRO A 334 -9.36 8.91 -22.12
N ALA A 335 -10.67 8.66 -22.02
CA ALA A 335 -11.67 9.67 -21.71
C ALA A 335 -11.69 10.15 -20.25
N LEU A 336 -11.05 9.41 -19.32
CA LEU A 336 -10.97 9.79 -17.91
C LEU A 336 -9.64 10.49 -17.64
N GLY A 337 -9.64 11.83 -17.65
CA GLY A 337 -8.52 12.64 -17.24
C GLY A 337 -7.70 13.30 -18.35
N GLY A 338 -7.97 13.05 -19.64
CA GLY A 338 -7.42 13.81 -20.79
C GLY A 338 -5.89 13.71 -20.98
N LEU A 339 -5.20 12.84 -20.24
CA LEU A 339 -3.75 12.69 -20.33
C LEU A 339 -3.37 11.72 -21.46
N ALA A 340 -2.30 12.06 -22.21
CA ALA A 340 -1.76 11.20 -23.25
C ALA A 340 -1.30 9.83 -22.67
N PRO A 341 -1.37 8.75 -23.47
CA PRO A 341 -0.90 7.42 -23.04
C PRO A 341 0.56 7.39 -22.56
N GLN A 342 1.38 8.31 -23.08
CA GLN A 342 2.80 8.45 -22.72
C GLN A 342 3.05 9.24 -21.43
N ALA A 343 2.01 9.88 -20.87
CA ALA A 343 2.14 10.56 -19.59
C ALA A 343 2.54 9.57 -18.49
N PRO A 344 3.27 10.01 -17.45
CA PRO A 344 3.62 9.15 -16.33
C PRO A 344 2.40 8.41 -15.77
N THR A 345 2.54 7.10 -15.54
CA THR A 345 1.43 6.26 -15.06
C THR A 345 0.82 6.80 -13.78
N ARG A 346 1.66 7.33 -12.87
CA ARG A 346 1.24 7.98 -11.64
C ARG A 346 0.34 9.20 -11.88
N ALA A 347 0.68 10.04 -12.85
CA ALA A 347 -0.15 11.21 -13.21
C ALA A 347 -1.50 10.80 -13.78
N ARG A 348 -1.53 9.73 -14.59
CA ARG A 348 -2.79 9.15 -15.10
C ARG A 348 -3.65 8.59 -13.95
N ALA A 349 -3.04 7.94 -12.97
CA ALA A 349 -3.73 7.43 -11.77
C ALA A 349 -4.33 8.59 -10.93
N ASP A 350 -3.58 9.67 -10.69
CA ASP A 350 -4.08 10.87 -10.02
C ASP A 350 -5.30 11.46 -10.76
N ALA A 351 -5.23 11.56 -12.09
CA ALA A 351 -6.35 12.05 -12.89
C ALA A 351 -7.61 11.16 -12.76
N VAL A 352 -7.45 9.84 -12.70
CA VAL A 352 -8.57 8.90 -12.47
C VAL A 352 -9.22 9.13 -11.12
N VAL A 353 -8.42 9.29 -10.06
CA VAL A 353 -8.96 9.54 -8.71
C VAL A 353 -9.68 10.87 -8.64
N ARG A 354 -9.14 11.95 -9.23
CA ARG A 354 -9.80 13.26 -9.30
C ARG A 354 -11.12 13.19 -10.05
N ALA A 355 -11.13 12.57 -11.23
CA ALA A 355 -12.35 12.37 -12.01
C ALA A 355 -13.39 11.53 -11.25
N TRP A 356 -12.95 10.56 -10.46
CA TRP A 356 -13.85 9.78 -9.61
C TRP A 356 -14.48 10.62 -8.50
N LEU A 357 -13.70 11.46 -7.81
CA LEU A 357 -14.20 12.37 -6.78
C LEU A 357 -15.24 13.35 -7.36
N ASP A 358 -14.96 13.93 -8.52
CA ASP A 358 -15.87 14.87 -9.18
C ASP A 358 -17.17 14.20 -9.64
N ALA A 359 -17.07 12.99 -10.21
CA ALA A 359 -18.22 12.22 -10.66
C ALA A 359 -19.19 11.86 -9.52
N HIS A 360 -18.69 11.78 -8.29
CA HIS A 360 -19.50 11.53 -7.10
C HIS A 360 -19.87 12.80 -6.32
N GLY A 361 -19.62 13.99 -6.89
CA GLY A 361 -19.96 15.27 -6.27
C GLY A 361 -19.14 15.60 -5.01
N ILE A 362 -18.00 14.93 -4.80
CA ILE A 362 -17.13 15.17 -3.66
C ILE A 362 -16.21 16.38 -3.92
N GLY A 363 -15.81 16.56 -5.17
CA GLY A 363 -14.80 17.54 -5.56
C GLY A 363 -13.39 17.14 -5.15
N HIS A 364 -12.42 17.64 -5.88
CA HIS A 364 -11.00 17.33 -5.64
C HIS A 364 -10.16 18.52 -5.18
N GLN A 365 -10.80 19.66 -4.81
CA GLN A 365 -10.08 20.88 -4.39
C GLN A 365 -9.24 20.59 -3.16
N GLY A 366 -7.95 20.99 -3.22
CA GLY A 366 -6.99 20.75 -2.15
C GLY A 366 -6.49 19.31 -2.03
N VAL A 367 -6.99 18.36 -2.83
CA VAL A 367 -6.46 17.00 -2.88
C VAL A 367 -5.11 17.01 -3.58
N VAL A 368 -4.11 16.43 -2.93
CA VAL A 368 -2.78 16.17 -3.49
C VAL A 368 -2.49 14.69 -3.33
N LEU A 369 -2.30 14.00 -4.45
CA LEU A 369 -1.92 12.59 -4.48
C LEU A 369 -0.49 12.47 -5.01
N ASP A 370 0.32 11.72 -4.30
CA ASP A 370 1.68 11.39 -4.71
C ASP A 370 1.77 9.93 -5.16
N ASN A 371 1.48 9.00 -4.27
CA ASN A 371 1.61 7.58 -4.57
C ASN A 371 0.42 6.73 -4.07
N GLY A 372 -0.60 7.34 -3.51
CA GLY A 372 -1.82 6.72 -3.03
C GLY A 372 -1.68 5.84 -1.79
N SER A 373 -0.46 5.71 -1.23
CA SER A 373 -0.20 4.85 -0.06
C SER A 373 -0.16 5.59 1.28
N GLY A 374 0.01 6.90 1.24
CA GLY A 374 0.20 7.72 2.45
C GLY A 374 1.65 7.79 2.93
N LEU A 375 2.57 7.04 2.36
CA LEU A 375 4.00 7.21 2.61
C LEU A 375 4.52 8.35 1.71
N SER A 376 4.09 9.55 2.05
CA SER A 376 4.40 10.79 1.33
C SER A 376 4.31 11.97 2.29
N ARG A 377 5.13 12.98 2.05
CA ARG A 377 5.07 14.23 2.82
C ARG A 377 4.16 15.27 2.18
N SER A 378 3.77 15.07 0.92
CA SER A 378 2.97 16.00 0.13
C SER A 378 1.48 15.66 0.04
N GLU A 379 1.08 14.39 0.24
CA GLU A 379 -0.32 13.99 0.13
C GLU A 379 -1.23 14.79 1.07
N ARG A 380 -2.36 15.25 0.52
CA ARG A 380 -3.39 16.04 1.24
C ARG A 380 -4.78 15.62 0.80
N ILE A 381 -5.69 15.54 1.77
CA ILE A 381 -7.14 15.38 1.57
C ILE A 381 -7.88 15.97 2.75
N ALA A 382 -9.04 16.57 2.51
CA ALA A 382 -9.88 17.02 3.61
C ALA A 382 -10.60 15.82 4.25
N PRO A 383 -10.76 15.80 5.60
CA PRO A 383 -11.53 14.77 6.28
C PRO A 383 -12.90 14.52 5.68
N ARG A 384 -13.59 15.59 5.24
CA ARG A 384 -14.90 15.49 4.56
C ARG A 384 -14.83 14.69 3.26
N GLN A 385 -13.84 14.97 2.42
CA GLN A 385 -13.69 14.28 1.14
C GLN A 385 -13.49 12.77 1.33
N LEU A 386 -12.65 12.37 2.28
CA LEU A 386 -12.43 10.95 2.58
C LEU A 386 -13.67 10.30 3.21
N ALA A 387 -14.40 11.00 4.08
CA ALA A 387 -15.64 10.50 4.68
C ALA A 387 -16.76 10.35 3.64
N GLN A 388 -16.87 11.29 2.69
CA GLN A 388 -17.81 11.18 1.56
C GLN A 388 -17.46 10.02 0.64
N ALA A 389 -16.16 9.79 0.37
CA ALA A 389 -15.73 8.62 -0.38
C ALA A 389 -16.10 7.30 0.33
N LEU A 390 -15.96 7.23 1.66
CA LEU A 390 -16.45 6.10 2.45
C LEU A 390 -17.98 5.93 2.38
N ALA A 391 -18.74 7.02 2.35
CA ALA A 391 -20.18 6.97 2.20
C ALA A 391 -20.60 6.42 0.82
N VAL A 392 -19.93 6.86 -0.25
CA VAL A 392 -20.11 6.30 -1.60
C VAL A 392 -19.80 4.81 -1.62
N ALA A 393 -18.67 4.41 -1.03
CA ALA A 393 -18.27 3.01 -0.96
C ALA A 393 -19.27 2.15 -0.18
N HIS A 394 -19.85 2.68 0.91
CA HIS A 394 -20.84 1.97 1.71
C HIS A 394 -22.11 1.64 0.90
N ALA A 395 -22.48 2.47 -0.07
CA ALA A 395 -23.61 2.25 -0.96
C ALA A 395 -23.25 1.41 -2.22
N SER A 396 -21.97 1.10 -2.41
CA SER A 396 -21.46 0.36 -3.58
C SER A 396 -21.73 -1.15 -3.44
N PRO A 397 -21.93 -1.88 -4.55
CA PRO A 397 -21.99 -3.35 -4.55
C PRO A 397 -20.70 -4.01 -4.06
N TYR A 398 -19.57 -3.29 -4.09
CA TYR A 398 -18.25 -3.78 -3.63
C TYR A 398 -17.96 -3.44 -2.17
N TRP A 399 -18.98 -3.00 -1.41
CA TRP A 399 -18.80 -2.64 -0.02
C TRP A 399 -18.19 -3.74 0.84
N SER A 400 -18.63 -4.99 0.66
CA SER A 400 -18.13 -6.13 1.43
C SER A 400 -16.62 -6.34 1.25
N ASP A 401 -16.10 -6.19 0.03
CA ASP A 401 -14.67 -6.34 -0.25
C ASP A 401 -13.84 -5.29 0.49
N LEU A 402 -14.27 -4.02 0.42
CA LEU A 402 -13.63 -2.95 1.17
C LEU A 402 -13.75 -3.18 2.68
N HIS A 403 -14.96 -3.43 3.18
CA HIS A 403 -15.25 -3.54 4.61
C HIS A 403 -14.43 -4.64 5.27
N MET A 404 -14.33 -5.82 4.63
CA MET A 404 -13.53 -6.95 5.15
C MET A 404 -12.04 -6.69 5.11
N SER A 405 -11.56 -5.75 4.30
CA SER A 405 -10.15 -5.38 4.22
C SER A 405 -9.70 -4.46 5.35
N VAL A 406 -10.62 -3.71 5.98
CA VAL A 406 -10.29 -2.71 7.01
C VAL A 406 -10.11 -3.37 8.39
N PRO A 407 -9.08 -2.99 9.16
CA PRO A 407 -8.80 -3.56 10.48
C PRO A 407 -9.94 -3.37 11.50
N VAL A 408 -10.14 -4.36 12.35
CA VAL A 408 -11.16 -4.38 13.42
C VAL A 408 -10.65 -3.66 14.67
N VAL A 409 -11.39 -2.69 15.14
CA VAL A 409 -11.07 -1.91 16.36
C VAL A 409 -11.13 -2.78 17.61
N GLY A 410 -10.18 -2.59 18.52
CA GLY A 410 -10.04 -3.34 19.77
C GLY A 410 -9.47 -4.75 19.60
N VAL A 411 -9.40 -5.27 18.36
CA VAL A 411 -8.88 -6.60 18.02
C VAL A 411 -7.58 -6.52 17.24
N GLU A 412 -7.61 -5.84 16.09
CA GLU A 412 -6.46 -5.71 15.19
C GLU A 412 -5.76 -4.34 15.31
N VAL A 413 -6.53 -3.30 15.66
CA VAL A 413 -6.03 -1.93 15.88
C VAL A 413 -6.68 -1.30 17.09
N ALA A 414 -6.09 -0.19 17.57
CA ALA A 414 -6.61 0.61 18.67
C ALA A 414 -6.97 -0.23 19.92
N ALA A 415 -6.03 -1.04 20.39
CA ALA A 415 -6.22 -1.96 21.53
C ALA A 415 -6.76 -1.28 22.80
N ARG A 416 -6.55 0.05 22.98
CA ARG A 416 -7.12 0.84 24.07
C ARG A 416 -8.64 0.98 24.02
N LEU A 417 -9.24 0.73 22.84
CA LEU A 417 -10.70 0.72 22.65
C LEU A 417 -11.34 -0.66 22.89
N ARG A 418 -10.62 -1.58 23.53
CA ARG A 418 -11.12 -2.95 23.80
C ARG A 418 -12.42 -2.96 24.61
N ASP A 419 -12.59 -1.99 25.50
CA ASP A 419 -13.78 -1.85 26.34
C ASP A 419 -14.79 -0.82 25.79
N SER A 420 -14.55 -0.27 24.61
CA SER A 420 -15.48 0.64 23.92
C SER A 420 -16.59 -0.12 23.22
N PRO A 421 -17.79 0.47 23.04
CA PRO A 421 -18.82 -0.07 22.14
C PRO A 421 -18.34 -0.26 20.69
N ALA A 422 -17.24 0.38 20.29
CA ALA A 422 -16.61 0.21 18.98
C ALA A 422 -15.88 -1.14 18.84
N ALA A 423 -15.47 -1.78 19.96
CA ALA A 423 -14.67 -3.00 19.92
C ALA A 423 -15.37 -4.14 19.18
N GLY A 424 -14.64 -4.80 18.30
CA GLY A 424 -15.15 -5.91 17.49
C GLY A 424 -16.15 -5.51 16.40
N ARG A 425 -16.65 -4.26 16.40
CA ARG A 425 -17.71 -3.76 15.52
C ARG A 425 -17.24 -2.69 14.53
N ALA A 426 -16.48 -1.71 15.01
CA ALA A 426 -15.90 -0.68 14.16
C ALA A 426 -14.74 -1.24 13.35
N ARG A 427 -14.58 -0.71 12.13
CA ARG A 427 -13.46 -1.01 11.26
C ARG A 427 -12.79 0.28 10.83
N LEU A 428 -11.55 0.46 11.28
CA LEU A 428 -10.81 1.69 11.06
C LEU A 428 -9.40 1.39 10.55
N LYS A 429 -9.01 2.11 9.50
CA LYS A 429 -7.65 2.15 8.98
C LYS A 429 -6.86 3.19 9.78
N PRO A 430 -5.79 2.81 10.46
CA PRO A 430 -4.89 3.77 11.07
C PRO A 430 -3.91 4.35 10.04
N GLY A 431 -3.48 5.57 10.28
CA GLY A 431 -2.39 6.21 9.58
C GLY A 431 -1.43 6.88 10.56
N GLY A 432 -0.14 6.75 10.30
CA GLY A 432 0.92 7.35 11.12
C GLY A 432 2.12 7.72 10.28
N LEU A 433 2.65 8.92 10.52
CA LEU A 433 3.96 9.41 10.11
C LEU A 433 4.55 10.16 11.32
N ARG A 434 5.76 10.71 11.18
CA ARG A 434 6.41 11.44 12.28
C ARG A 434 5.46 12.47 12.93
N ASP A 435 4.78 13.27 12.10
CA ASP A 435 3.96 14.41 12.54
C ASP A 435 2.46 14.20 12.24
N VAL A 436 2.04 12.93 12.04
CA VAL A 436 0.66 12.59 11.66
C VAL A 436 0.16 11.40 12.46
N SER A 437 -1.05 11.52 12.99
CA SER A 437 -1.85 10.40 13.47
C SER A 437 -3.27 10.51 12.91
N SER A 438 -3.80 9.44 12.33
CA SER A 438 -5.12 9.45 11.72
C SER A 438 -5.86 8.12 11.88
N LEU A 439 -7.20 8.19 11.81
CA LEU A 439 -8.10 7.05 11.77
C LEU A 439 -9.23 7.35 10.78
N ALA A 440 -9.57 6.38 9.91
CA ALA A 440 -10.69 6.51 8.98
C ALA A 440 -11.37 5.15 8.75
N GLY A 441 -12.70 5.16 8.56
CA GLY A 441 -13.48 3.96 8.28
C GLY A 441 -14.90 4.08 8.78
N ILE A 442 -15.47 2.97 9.28
CA ILE A 442 -16.85 2.90 9.74
C ILE A 442 -16.92 2.60 11.22
N VAL A 443 -17.70 3.41 11.93
CA VAL A 443 -18.01 3.23 13.36
C VAL A 443 -19.52 3.03 13.52
N PRO A 444 -20.00 1.85 13.86
CA PRO A 444 -21.41 1.68 14.25
C PRO A 444 -21.62 2.19 15.69
N ASP A 445 -22.73 2.89 15.91
CA ASP A 445 -23.13 3.31 17.24
C ASP A 445 -23.78 2.16 18.05
N THR A 446 -24.20 2.45 19.30
CA THR A 446 -24.85 1.47 20.18
C THR A 446 -26.16 0.91 19.61
N GLN A 447 -26.81 1.64 18.69
CA GLN A 447 -28.03 1.18 18.00
C GLN A 447 -27.72 0.46 16.68
N GLY A 448 -26.44 0.26 16.33
CA GLY A 448 -26.01 -0.39 15.10
C GLY A 448 -26.01 0.53 13.88
N ARG A 449 -26.29 1.83 14.01
CA ARG A 449 -26.27 2.77 12.88
C ARG A 449 -24.84 3.06 12.47
N PRO A 450 -24.48 2.86 11.20
CA PRO A 450 -23.13 3.08 10.73
C PRO A 450 -22.82 4.56 10.50
N TRP A 451 -21.60 4.98 10.85
CA TRP A 451 -21.07 6.32 10.62
C TRP A 451 -19.77 6.23 9.82
N ALA A 452 -19.68 6.97 8.71
CA ALA A 452 -18.40 7.21 8.07
C ALA A 452 -17.59 8.19 8.93
N PHE A 453 -16.48 7.71 9.43
CA PHE A 453 -15.63 8.41 10.40
C PHE A 453 -14.25 8.68 9.81
N VAL A 454 -13.78 9.92 9.94
CA VAL A 454 -12.42 10.33 9.63
C VAL A 454 -11.94 11.31 10.68
N ALA A 455 -10.73 11.08 11.21
CA ALA A 455 -10.06 12.01 12.10
C ALA A 455 -8.56 12.01 11.82
N MET A 456 -7.97 13.19 11.71
CA MET A 456 -6.56 13.42 11.37
C MET A 456 -5.97 14.48 12.30
N ILE A 457 -4.81 14.19 12.89
CA ILE A 457 -4.01 15.14 13.66
C ILE A 457 -2.70 15.35 12.90
N ASN A 458 -2.40 16.63 12.55
CA ASN A 458 -1.13 17.01 11.94
C ASN A 458 -0.40 17.94 12.91
N HIS A 459 0.55 17.39 13.66
CA HIS A 459 1.32 18.11 14.69
C HIS A 459 2.59 17.32 15.05
N PRO A 460 3.71 17.94 15.41
CA PRO A 460 4.90 17.21 15.86
C PRO A 460 4.64 16.18 16.98
N ASP A 461 3.71 16.48 17.89
CA ASP A 461 3.28 15.58 18.97
C ASP A 461 2.06 14.73 18.63
N ALA A 462 1.72 14.52 17.33
CA ALA A 462 0.53 13.77 16.92
C ALA A 462 0.48 12.35 17.51
N ALA A 463 1.62 11.70 17.66
CA ALA A 463 1.70 10.37 18.28
C ALA A 463 1.24 10.36 19.75
N ARG A 464 1.51 11.43 20.50
CA ARG A 464 1.06 11.58 21.90
C ARG A 464 -0.44 11.85 22.00
N ALA A 465 -1.04 12.39 20.93
CA ALA A 465 -2.47 12.72 20.87
C ALA A 465 -3.35 11.57 20.30
N ILE A 466 -2.81 10.39 20.02
CA ILE A 466 -3.60 9.21 19.63
C ILE A 466 -4.78 8.93 20.60
N PRO A 467 -4.67 9.11 21.93
CA PRO A 467 -5.82 8.99 22.83
C PRO A 467 -7.00 9.90 22.50
N ALA A 468 -6.77 11.09 21.93
CA ALA A 468 -7.85 11.98 21.47
C ALA A 468 -8.63 11.39 20.30
N LEU A 469 -7.94 10.72 19.35
CA LEU A 469 -8.61 9.99 18.27
C LEU A 469 -9.46 8.83 18.81
N HIS A 470 -8.95 8.10 19.82
CA HIS A 470 -9.69 7.01 20.47
C HIS A 470 -10.92 7.53 21.22
N ALA A 471 -10.78 8.64 21.95
CA ALA A 471 -11.91 9.28 22.64
C ALA A 471 -13.01 9.71 21.66
N LEU A 472 -12.62 10.18 20.47
CA LEU A 472 -13.58 10.57 19.42
C LEU A 472 -14.29 9.35 18.82
N VAL A 473 -13.59 8.25 18.61
CA VAL A 473 -14.20 6.98 18.15
C VAL A 473 -15.20 6.48 19.19
N ASP A 474 -14.84 6.48 20.48
CA ASP A 474 -15.70 6.06 21.59
C ASP A 474 -16.96 6.95 21.67
N TRP A 475 -16.79 8.25 21.51
CA TRP A 475 -17.88 9.22 21.50
C TRP A 475 -18.88 8.96 20.37
N VAL A 476 -18.41 8.68 19.14
CA VAL A 476 -19.26 8.29 18.01
C VAL A 476 -19.96 6.96 18.28
N ALA A 477 -19.22 5.95 18.76
CA ALA A 477 -19.75 4.63 19.04
C ALA A 477 -20.82 4.63 20.13
N ARG A 478 -20.81 5.59 21.06
CA ARG A 478 -21.88 5.80 22.07
C ARG A 478 -23.11 6.53 21.52
N GLY A 479 -23.07 6.96 20.27
CA GLY A 479 -24.19 7.68 19.62
C GLY A 479 -24.31 9.15 20.03
N GLN A 480 -23.30 9.71 20.71
CA GLN A 480 -23.31 11.10 21.24
C GLN A 480 -23.34 12.20 20.18
N PRO A 481 -22.95 12.00 18.90
CA PRO A 481 -23.22 12.97 17.83
C PRO A 481 -24.68 13.32 17.65
N LEU A 482 -25.60 12.43 18.05
CA LEU A 482 -27.05 12.63 17.96
C LEU A 482 -27.57 13.63 19.01
N GLU A 483 -26.96 13.65 20.19
CA GLU A 483 -27.32 14.51 21.30
C GLU A 483 -26.80 15.94 21.09
N ALA A 484 -25.62 16.10 20.47
CA ALA A 484 -25.02 17.37 20.15
C ALA A 484 -25.79 18.16 19.04
N GLY A 485 -26.77 17.55 18.42
CA GLY A 485 -27.63 18.13 17.36
C GLY A 485 -29.07 18.43 17.79
N ALA A 486 -29.45 18.17 19.06
CA ALA A 486 -30.74 18.60 19.60
C ALA A 486 -30.81 20.12 19.75
N PRO A 487 -31.95 20.75 19.43
CA PRO A 487 -32.10 22.21 19.38
C PRO A 487 -31.82 22.90 20.70
#